data_04e3a9122a17d8da4c20ec4dfac5bfe7
#
_entry.id   04e3a9122a17d8da4c20ec4dfac5bfe7
#
_cell.length_a   1.000
_cell.length_b   1.000
_cell.length_c   1.000
_cell.angle_alpha   90.00
_cell.angle_beta   90.00
_cell.angle_gamma   90.00
#
_symmetry.space_group_name_H-M   'P 1'
#
loop_
_entity.id
_entity.type
_entity.pdbx_description
1 polymer ?
#
loop_
_entity_poly.entity_id
_entity_poly.type
_entity_poly.pdbx_seq_one_letter_code
_entity_poly.pdbx_strand_id
1 'polypeptide(L)'
;MACAQPQISPDLELSRGDTLDMAWHGVFDLWGPRNPAHDDNPTTLGAWAWALSRGLDLAERIPEIDASRSLVTGCSRLGKAALLAAARDERFAVCVPCQTGGGGVPLAKRFFGESVATEMETFPHWFCPAYAKYADNEAALPFDQHWLLACVAPRALLVEGFGNPWFDPKGEFLSCRAASPAWELHGLPGLPHGDFPNPYDLSRIGPMLGYVRRGGPHGLSAIDWAWALDFAEKAFGEP
;
A
#
# COMPACT_ATOMS: atom_id res chain seq x y z
N MET A 1 -7.33 -21.15 -2.58
CA MET A 1 -6.92 -19.75 -2.40
C MET A 1 -7.20 -19.36 -0.95
N ALA A 2 -6.16 -19.19 -0.15
CA ALA A 2 -6.34 -18.75 1.23
C ALA A 2 -6.30 -17.22 1.26
N CYS A 3 -7.41 -16.58 1.60
CA CYS A 3 -7.50 -15.15 1.81
C CYS A 3 -7.35 -14.89 3.31
N ALA A 4 -6.17 -14.44 3.74
CA ALA A 4 -5.99 -13.93 5.09
C ALA A 4 -6.18 -12.39 5.03
N GLN A 5 -7.37 -11.92 5.43
CA GLN A 5 -7.47 -10.54 5.89
C GLN A 5 -7.00 -10.52 7.35
N PRO A 6 -5.99 -9.74 7.71
CA PRO A 6 -5.77 -9.49 9.12
C PRO A 6 -7.07 -8.88 9.66
N GLN A 7 -7.73 -9.58 10.56
CA GLN A 7 -8.75 -8.94 11.37
C GLN A 7 -8.01 -7.90 12.19
N ILE A 8 -8.15 -6.67 11.76
CA ILE A 8 -7.74 -5.53 12.57
C ILE A 8 -8.59 -5.63 13.82
N SER A 9 -7.94 -5.85 14.96
CA SER A 9 -8.64 -5.67 16.22
C SER A 9 -9.30 -4.29 16.20
N PRO A 10 -10.58 -4.17 16.54
CA PRO A 10 -11.22 -2.88 16.69
C PRO A 10 -10.41 -1.92 17.56
N ASP A 11 -9.61 -2.47 18.47
CA ASP A 11 -8.73 -1.74 19.37
C ASP A 11 -7.51 -1.10 18.69
N LEU A 12 -7.20 -1.48 17.46
CA LEU A 12 -6.10 -0.89 16.66
C LEU A 12 -6.57 0.21 15.71
N GLU A 13 -7.87 0.40 15.60
CA GLU A 13 -8.46 1.41 14.76
C GLU A 13 -9.37 2.30 15.60
N LEU A 14 -8.78 3.31 16.19
CA LEU A 14 -9.51 4.20 17.06
C LEU A 14 -10.22 5.27 16.29
N SER A 15 -11.42 5.52 16.75
CA SER A 15 -12.24 6.62 16.27
C SER A 15 -11.57 7.96 16.59
N ARG A 16 -11.94 8.94 15.80
CA ARG A 16 -11.58 10.34 16.00
C ARG A 16 -11.86 10.78 17.44
N GLY A 17 -10.83 11.15 18.16
CA GLY A 17 -10.93 11.59 19.56
C GLY A 17 -10.48 10.56 20.59
N ASP A 18 -10.12 9.36 20.18
CA ASP A 18 -9.50 8.40 21.05
C ASP A 18 -8.06 8.82 21.37
N THR A 19 -7.65 8.61 22.57
CA THR A 19 -6.30 8.96 22.99
C THR A 19 -5.32 8.04 22.26
N LEU A 20 -4.14 8.55 21.92
CA LEU A 20 -3.06 7.78 21.34
C LEU A 20 -2.73 6.49 22.12
N ASP A 21 -3.10 6.45 23.39
CA ASP A 21 -2.89 5.30 24.27
C ASP A 21 -3.68 4.07 23.84
N MET A 22 -4.91 4.23 23.35
CA MET A 22 -5.72 3.10 22.91
C MET A 22 -5.25 2.53 21.56
N ALA A 23 -4.70 3.36 20.66
CA ALA A 23 -4.06 2.89 19.43
C ALA A 23 -2.80 2.05 19.68
N TRP A 24 -2.37 1.96 20.93
CA TRP A 24 -1.13 1.34 21.37
C TRP A 24 -1.34 -0.01 22.09
N HIS A 25 -2.50 -0.61 21.98
CA HIS A 25 -2.79 -1.92 22.55
C HIS A 25 -2.58 -3.06 21.55
N GLY A 26 -2.76 -4.28 21.99
CA GLY A 26 -2.62 -5.47 21.15
C GLY A 26 -1.17 -5.77 20.82
N VAL A 27 -0.79 -5.79 19.56
CA VAL A 27 0.59 -6.12 19.14
C VAL A 27 1.63 -5.13 19.71
N PHE A 28 1.23 -3.89 19.98
CA PHE A 28 2.13 -2.89 20.58
C PHE A 28 2.50 -3.19 22.02
N ASP A 29 1.70 -3.93 22.75
CA ASP A 29 2.04 -4.38 24.10
C ASP A 29 3.34 -5.20 24.14
N LEU A 30 3.68 -5.83 23.01
CA LEU A 30 4.94 -6.56 22.84
C LEU A 30 6.17 -5.65 22.69
N TRP A 31 5.96 -4.40 22.27
CA TRP A 31 7.05 -3.46 21.98
C TRP A 31 7.23 -2.40 23.07
N GLY A 32 6.37 -2.42 24.09
CA GLY A 32 6.37 -1.47 25.17
C GLY A 32 5.67 -0.14 24.82
N PRO A 33 5.58 0.77 25.78
CA PRO A 33 4.84 2.02 25.61
C PRO A 33 5.50 2.91 24.54
N ARG A 34 4.66 3.63 23.81
CA ARG A 34 5.12 4.68 22.91
C ARG A 34 5.89 5.74 23.69
N ASN A 35 7.10 6.05 23.26
CA ASN A 35 7.90 7.10 23.86
C ASN A 35 7.71 8.41 23.07
N PRO A 36 7.01 9.42 23.63
CA PRO A 36 6.76 10.68 22.93
C PRO A 36 8.01 11.48 22.60
N ALA A 37 9.16 11.15 23.21
CA ALA A 37 10.45 11.76 22.86
C ALA A 37 11.08 11.19 21.58
N HIS A 38 10.54 10.11 21.03
CA HIS A 38 11.04 9.46 19.83
C HIS A 38 10.14 9.73 18.63
N ASP A 39 10.70 10.32 17.60
CA ASP A 39 10.01 10.62 16.35
C ASP A 39 9.77 9.38 15.46
N ASP A 40 10.43 8.27 15.77
CA ASP A 40 10.48 7.03 15.00
C ASP A 40 9.69 5.88 15.67
N ASN A 41 8.78 6.20 16.56
CA ASN A 41 7.92 5.19 17.18
C ASN A 41 7.28 4.28 16.13
N PRO A 42 7.11 2.96 16.43
CA PRO A 42 6.30 2.08 15.61
C PRO A 42 4.93 2.69 15.31
N THR A 43 4.37 2.37 14.18
CA THR A 43 3.13 2.97 13.68
C THR A 43 2.06 1.90 13.48
N THR A 44 0.80 2.30 13.48
CA THR A 44 -0.29 1.36 13.20
C THR A 44 -0.15 0.75 11.80
N LEU A 45 0.23 1.54 10.78
CA LEU A 45 0.52 0.99 9.45
C LEU A 45 1.69 -0.01 9.49
N GLY A 46 2.72 0.28 10.27
CA GLY A 46 3.85 -0.64 10.50
C GLY A 46 3.43 -1.95 11.16
N ALA A 47 2.54 -1.88 12.16
CA ALA A 47 2.00 -3.06 12.84
C ALA A 47 1.13 -3.92 11.90
N TRP A 48 0.28 -3.31 11.09
CA TRP A 48 -0.53 -4.02 10.10
C TRP A 48 0.35 -4.69 9.03
N ALA A 49 1.37 -3.99 8.53
CA ALA A 49 2.32 -4.58 7.60
C ALA A 49 3.08 -5.76 8.21
N TRP A 50 3.51 -5.64 9.48
CA TRP A 50 4.13 -6.73 10.22
C TRP A 50 3.19 -7.93 10.37
N ALA A 51 1.91 -7.70 10.69
CA ALA A 51 0.92 -8.77 10.82
C ALA A 51 0.69 -9.52 9.50
N LEU A 52 0.73 -8.83 8.35
CA LEU A 52 0.68 -9.47 7.03
C LEU A 52 1.86 -10.42 6.82
N SER A 53 3.07 -10.01 7.18
CA SER A 53 4.26 -10.89 7.14
C SER A 53 4.13 -12.10 8.08
N ARG A 54 3.53 -11.92 9.26
CA ARG A 54 3.23 -13.07 10.17
C ARG A 54 2.19 -14.02 9.58
N GLY A 55 1.22 -13.49 8.82
CA GLY A 55 0.30 -14.32 8.04
C GLY A 55 1.02 -15.18 7.00
N LEU A 56 2.03 -14.63 6.35
CA LEU A 56 2.85 -15.37 5.39
C LEU A 56 3.70 -16.46 6.08
N ASP A 57 4.28 -16.18 7.27
CA ASP A 57 4.99 -17.19 8.07
C ASP A 57 4.08 -18.39 8.42
N LEU A 58 2.79 -18.13 8.65
CA LEU A 58 1.81 -19.19 8.87
C LEU A 58 1.53 -19.96 7.59
N ALA A 59 1.37 -19.24 6.46
CA ALA A 59 1.13 -19.89 5.16
C ALA A 59 2.25 -20.84 4.76
N GLU A 60 3.52 -20.47 5.02
CA GLU A 60 4.69 -21.33 4.78
C GLU A 60 4.69 -22.65 5.59
N ARG A 61 3.90 -22.73 6.66
CA ARG A 61 3.78 -23.92 7.52
C ARG A 61 2.60 -24.83 7.18
N ILE A 62 1.75 -24.40 6.25
CA ILE A 62 0.56 -25.13 5.82
C ILE A 62 0.88 -25.85 4.51
N PRO A 63 1.00 -27.20 4.49
CA PRO A 63 1.46 -27.93 3.31
C PRO A 63 0.58 -27.77 2.07
N GLU A 64 -0.69 -27.39 2.26
CA GLU A 64 -1.66 -27.20 1.18
C GLU A 64 -1.57 -25.80 0.53
N ILE A 65 -0.71 -24.91 1.07
CA ILE A 65 -0.54 -23.54 0.58
C ILE A 65 0.83 -23.40 -0.06
N ASP A 66 0.86 -22.98 -1.31
CA ASP A 66 2.08 -22.52 -1.95
C ASP A 66 2.34 -21.04 -1.60
N ALA A 67 3.10 -20.81 -0.54
CA ALA A 67 3.41 -19.46 -0.06
C ALA A 67 4.26 -18.65 -1.04
N SER A 68 4.98 -19.30 -1.99
CA SER A 68 5.75 -18.61 -3.02
C SER A 68 4.86 -17.90 -4.05
N ARG A 69 3.59 -18.32 -4.15
CA ARG A 69 2.55 -17.69 -4.99
C ARG A 69 1.64 -16.79 -4.16
N SER A 70 2.23 -15.97 -3.31
CA SER A 70 1.50 -15.09 -2.40
C SER A 70 1.13 -13.75 -3.06
N LEU A 71 -0.10 -13.30 -2.80
CA LEU A 71 -0.56 -11.96 -3.16
C LEU A 71 -0.95 -11.21 -1.89
N VAL A 72 -0.40 -10.01 -1.69
CA VAL A 72 -0.81 -9.10 -0.63
C VAL A 72 -1.62 -7.94 -1.21
N THR A 73 -2.81 -7.71 -0.65
CA THR A 73 -3.72 -6.66 -1.10
C THR A 73 -4.45 -6.01 0.07
N GLY A 74 -5.01 -4.86 -0.18
CA GLY A 74 -5.87 -4.14 0.74
C GLY A 74 -6.39 -2.87 0.12
N CYS A 75 -7.46 -2.33 0.69
CA CYS A 75 -8.08 -1.09 0.24
C CYS A 75 -7.83 0.03 1.24
N SER A 76 -7.61 1.27 0.77
CA SER A 76 -7.43 2.43 1.63
C SER A 76 -6.21 2.28 2.54
N ARG A 77 -6.38 2.48 3.86
CA ARG A 77 -5.35 2.26 4.89
C ARG A 77 -4.74 0.85 4.83
N LEU A 78 -5.53 -0.16 4.50
CA LEU A 78 -5.03 -1.53 4.33
C LEU A 78 -4.24 -1.70 3.03
N GLY A 79 -4.52 -0.90 2.01
CA GLY A 79 -3.68 -0.81 0.80
C GLY A 79 -2.32 -0.19 1.11
N LYS A 80 -2.27 0.86 1.97
CA LYS A 80 -1.02 1.42 2.50
C LYS A 80 -0.21 0.34 3.25
N ALA A 81 -0.89 -0.45 4.11
CA ALA A 81 -0.25 -1.53 4.87
C ALA A 81 0.25 -2.67 3.96
N ALA A 82 -0.52 -3.05 2.94
CA ALA A 82 -0.13 -4.06 1.97
C ALA A 82 1.12 -3.65 1.17
N LEU A 83 1.16 -2.40 0.70
CA LEU A 83 2.32 -1.85 0.00
C LEU A 83 3.56 -1.83 0.92
N LEU A 84 3.41 -1.38 2.16
CA LEU A 84 4.50 -1.37 3.14
C LEU A 84 4.99 -2.79 3.47
N ALA A 85 4.08 -3.76 3.60
CA ALA A 85 4.44 -5.16 3.82
C ALA A 85 5.25 -5.70 2.65
N ALA A 86 4.80 -5.51 1.41
CA ALA A 86 5.51 -5.96 0.22
C ALA A 86 6.88 -5.27 0.06
N ALA A 87 6.98 -3.99 0.40
CA ALA A 87 8.24 -3.25 0.33
C ALA A 87 9.28 -3.75 1.36
N ARG A 88 8.85 -4.33 2.47
CA ARG A 88 9.71 -4.79 3.58
C ARG A 88 9.94 -6.31 3.61
N ASP A 89 9.07 -7.06 2.99
CA ASP A 89 9.11 -8.53 2.98
C ASP A 89 9.06 -9.04 1.54
N GLU A 90 10.23 -9.46 1.06
CA GLU A 90 10.43 -9.88 -0.34
C GLU A 90 9.72 -11.20 -0.69
N ARG A 91 9.20 -11.92 0.30
CA ARG A 91 8.46 -13.17 0.08
C ARG A 91 7.07 -12.95 -0.55
N PHE A 92 6.49 -11.75 -0.42
CA PHE A 92 5.27 -11.43 -1.15
C PHE A 92 5.58 -11.31 -2.64
N ALA A 93 5.08 -12.25 -3.43
CA ALA A 93 5.35 -12.30 -4.86
C ALA A 93 4.59 -11.24 -5.66
N VAL A 94 3.38 -10.92 -5.25
CA VAL A 94 2.50 -9.92 -5.89
C VAL A 94 1.95 -8.96 -4.84
N CYS A 95 1.94 -7.66 -5.17
CA CYS A 95 1.34 -6.63 -4.35
C CYS A 95 0.26 -5.89 -5.15
N VAL A 96 -0.93 -5.75 -4.55
CA VAL A 96 -2.05 -5.02 -5.17
C VAL A 96 -2.64 -4.02 -4.18
N PRO A 97 -2.03 -2.84 -3.99
CA PRO A 97 -2.58 -1.77 -3.16
C PRO A 97 -3.73 -1.09 -3.90
N CYS A 98 -4.91 -1.00 -3.25
CA CYS A 98 -6.10 -0.44 -3.84
C CYS A 98 -6.49 0.87 -3.16
N GLN A 99 -6.74 1.93 -3.95
CA GLN A 99 -7.38 3.18 -3.49
C GLN A 99 -6.74 3.75 -2.22
N THR A 100 -5.43 3.88 -2.22
CA THR A 100 -4.68 4.09 -0.97
C THR A 100 -4.78 5.51 -0.40
N GLY A 101 -4.91 6.53 -1.24
CA GLY A 101 -4.85 7.92 -0.80
C GLY A 101 -3.47 8.35 -0.29
N GLY A 102 -3.42 9.50 0.34
CA GLY A 102 -2.20 10.11 0.88
C GLY A 102 -1.40 9.18 1.81
N GLY A 103 -0.09 9.32 1.86
CA GLY A 103 0.79 8.41 2.61
C GLY A 103 0.82 6.95 2.07
N GLY A 104 0.12 6.69 0.98
CA GLY A 104 0.08 5.41 0.27
C GLY A 104 0.81 5.46 -1.07
N VAL A 105 0.09 5.24 -2.18
CA VAL A 105 0.64 5.24 -3.54
C VAL A 105 0.81 6.65 -4.15
N PRO A 106 -0.15 7.61 -4.01
CA PRO A 106 -0.06 8.91 -4.65
C PRO A 106 1.18 9.69 -4.23
N LEU A 107 1.76 10.45 -5.17
CA LEU A 107 2.89 11.34 -4.88
C LEU A 107 2.47 12.43 -3.90
N ALA A 108 3.11 12.48 -2.72
CA ALA A 108 2.85 13.50 -1.70
C ALA A 108 3.24 14.91 -2.18
N LYS A 109 4.37 15.03 -2.90
CA LYS A 109 4.86 16.31 -3.44
C LYS A 109 3.99 16.90 -4.56
N ARG A 110 2.92 16.23 -4.91
CA ARG A 110 1.94 16.71 -5.88
C ARG A 110 0.94 17.70 -5.26
N PHE A 111 0.82 17.75 -3.93
CA PHE A 111 -0.10 18.62 -3.19
C PHE A 111 -1.55 18.48 -3.67
N PHE A 112 -2.05 17.28 -3.79
CA PHE A 112 -3.40 17.03 -4.27
C PHE A 112 -4.06 15.90 -3.46
N GLY A 113 -5.33 16.05 -3.09
CA GLY A 113 -6.07 15.08 -2.30
C GLY A 113 -5.70 15.12 -0.82
N GLU A 114 -5.52 13.96 -0.20
CA GLU A 114 -5.08 13.85 1.19
C GLU A 114 -3.64 14.35 1.33
N SER A 115 -3.46 15.37 2.17
CA SER A 115 -2.14 15.93 2.49
C SER A 115 -1.56 15.31 3.75
N VAL A 116 -0.26 15.49 3.98
CA VAL A 116 0.39 15.10 5.24
C VAL A 116 -0.29 15.76 6.43
N ALA A 117 -0.69 17.04 6.32
CA ALA A 117 -1.43 17.74 7.37
C ALA A 117 -2.74 17.02 7.70
N THR A 118 -3.55 16.69 6.67
CA THR A 118 -4.82 15.99 6.85
C THR A 118 -4.63 14.61 7.49
N GLU A 119 -3.63 13.85 7.04
CA GLU A 119 -3.33 12.52 7.59
C GLU A 119 -2.91 12.60 9.05
N MET A 120 -2.03 13.54 9.40
CA MET A 120 -1.54 13.71 10.76
C MET A 120 -2.57 14.31 11.71
N GLU A 121 -3.51 15.11 11.22
CA GLU A 121 -4.64 15.61 12.01
C GLU A 121 -5.67 14.51 12.28
N THR A 122 -5.98 13.70 11.24
CA THR A 122 -7.08 12.73 11.31
C THR A 122 -6.64 11.40 11.88
N PHE A 123 -5.44 10.94 11.50
CA PHE A 123 -4.91 9.60 11.81
C PHE A 123 -3.46 9.64 12.29
N PRO A 124 -3.13 10.42 13.32
CA PRO A 124 -1.73 10.61 13.77
C PRO A 124 -1.04 9.31 14.20
N HIS A 125 -1.80 8.29 14.55
CA HIS A 125 -1.30 6.98 14.96
C HIS A 125 -0.87 6.08 13.77
N TRP A 126 -1.31 6.40 12.56
CA TRP A 126 -0.91 5.60 11.38
C TRP A 126 0.55 5.80 11.01
N PHE A 127 1.10 6.98 11.25
CA PHE A 127 2.43 7.39 10.84
C PHE A 127 3.35 7.68 12.03
N CYS A 128 4.64 7.72 11.79
CA CYS A 128 5.57 8.16 12.83
C CYS A 128 5.45 9.68 13.07
N PRO A 129 5.72 10.18 14.29
CA PRO A 129 5.64 11.61 14.60
C PRO A 129 6.52 12.49 13.70
N ALA A 130 7.64 11.95 13.20
CA ALA A 130 8.51 12.67 12.26
C ALA A 130 7.79 13.07 10.97
N TYR A 131 6.75 12.37 10.56
CA TYR A 131 5.99 12.70 9.35
C TYR A 131 5.27 14.04 9.46
N ALA A 132 4.82 14.42 10.66
CA ALA A 132 4.18 15.72 10.92
C ALA A 132 5.06 16.93 10.58
N LYS A 133 6.38 16.78 10.55
CA LYS A 133 7.33 17.84 10.17
C LYS A 133 7.17 18.31 8.72
N TYR A 134 6.49 17.50 7.92
CA TYR A 134 6.26 17.76 6.48
C TYR A 134 4.83 18.21 6.19
N ALA A 135 3.98 18.40 7.22
CA ALA A 135 2.66 18.96 7.06
C ALA A 135 2.77 20.36 6.40
N ASP A 136 1.99 20.61 5.35
CA ASP A 136 2.02 21.81 4.52
C ASP A 136 3.40 22.13 3.90
N ASN A 137 4.31 21.17 3.90
CA ASN A 137 5.66 21.30 3.35
C ASN A 137 6.18 19.97 2.75
N GLU A 138 5.32 19.25 2.05
CA GLU A 138 5.62 17.95 1.43
C GLU A 138 6.78 18.02 0.44
N ALA A 139 7.04 19.20 -0.13
CA ALA A 139 8.20 19.43 -1.00
C ALA A 139 9.53 19.13 -0.30
N ALA A 140 9.60 19.30 1.02
CA ALA A 140 10.79 19.04 1.84
C ALA A 140 10.99 17.57 2.19
N LEU A 141 10.03 16.68 1.89
CA LEU A 141 10.23 15.24 2.08
C LEU A 141 11.52 14.78 1.39
N PRO A 142 12.37 13.99 2.04
CA PRO A 142 13.63 13.50 1.45
C PRO A 142 13.40 12.47 0.33
N PHE A 143 12.18 11.94 0.21
CA PHE A 143 11.73 10.99 -0.82
C PHE A 143 10.29 11.34 -1.23
N ASP A 144 9.71 10.55 -2.14
CA ASP A 144 8.27 10.56 -2.40
C ASP A 144 7.77 9.12 -2.61
N GLN A 145 6.47 8.90 -2.63
CA GLN A 145 5.84 7.59 -2.52
C GLN A 145 6.27 6.59 -3.61
N HIS A 146 6.65 7.05 -4.80
CA HIS A 146 7.20 6.17 -5.85
C HIS A 146 8.45 5.39 -5.41
N TRP A 147 9.19 5.86 -4.40
CA TRP A 147 10.31 5.10 -3.84
C TRP A 147 9.85 3.88 -3.07
N LEU A 148 8.70 3.98 -2.38
CA LEU A 148 8.11 2.83 -1.70
C LEU A 148 7.64 1.78 -2.73
N LEU A 149 7.05 2.23 -3.85
CA LEU A 149 6.70 1.34 -4.97
C LEU A 149 7.97 0.67 -5.54
N ALA A 150 9.04 1.42 -5.73
CA ALA A 150 10.32 0.92 -6.23
C ALA A 150 10.91 -0.20 -5.35
N CYS A 151 10.66 -0.18 -4.03
CA CYS A 151 11.08 -1.27 -3.13
C CYS A 151 10.36 -2.60 -3.40
N VAL A 152 9.30 -2.64 -4.18
CA VAL A 152 8.63 -3.88 -4.60
C VAL A 152 9.34 -4.54 -5.78
N ALA A 153 10.03 -3.75 -6.62
CA ALA A 153 10.73 -4.29 -7.78
C ALA A 153 11.78 -5.35 -7.37
N PRO A 154 11.99 -6.41 -8.18
CA PRO A 154 11.40 -6.69 -9.50
C PRO A 154 10.06 -7.44 -9.46
N ARG A 155 9.47 -7.64 -8.27
CA ARG A 155 8.22 -8.38 -8.07
C ARG A 155 7.02 -7.65 -8.67
N ALA A 156 5.91 -8.35 -8.80
CA ALA A 156 4.73 -7.83 -9.47
C ALA A 156 3.96 -6.82 -8.60
N LEU A 157 3.64 -5.66 -9.17
CA LEU A 157 2.87 -4.59 -8.52
C LEU A 157 1.75 -4.12 -9.45
N LEU A 158 0.50 -4.26 -9.04
CA LEU A 158 -0.66 -3.65 -9.69
C LEU A 158 -1.31 -2.64 -8.75
N VAL A 159 -1.33 -1.38 -9.14
CA VAL A 159 -2.05 -0.34 -8.39
C VAL A 159 -3.45 -0.20 -8.94
N GLU A 160 -4.44 -0.30 -8.06
CA GLU A 160 -5.86 -0.14 -8.40
C GLU A 160 -6.42 1.16 -7.80
N GLY A 161 -6.68 2.13 -8.67
CA GLY A 161 -7.31 3.39 -8.32
C GLY A 161 -8.84 3.39 -8.51
N PHE A 162 -9.48 4.51 -8.15
CA PHE A 162 -10.90 4.75 -8.42
C PHE A 162 -11.19 6.23 -8.70
N GLY A 163 -12.46 6.57 -8.91
CA GLY A 163 -12.85 7.87 -9.47
C GLY A 163 -12.84 9.06 -8.50
N ASN A 164 -12.59 8.88 -7.19
CA ASN A 164 -12.65 9.98 -6.23
C ASN A 164 -11.34 10.80 -6.23
N PRO A 165 -11.39 12.10 -6.61
CA PRO A 165 -10.21 12.96 -6.64
C PRO A 165 -9.49 13.11 -5.29
N TRP A 166 -10.20 12.94 -4.17
CA TRP A 166 -9.62 13.01 -2.84
C TRP A 166 -8.45 12.02 -2.64
N PHE A 167 -8.49 10.87 -3.30
CA PHE A 167 -7.46 9.84 -3.25
C PHE A 167 -6.36 10.03 -4.31
N ASP A 168 -6.42 11.10 -5.08
CA ASP A 168 -5.49 11.43 -6.17
C ASP A 168 -5.14 10.25 -7.10
N PRO A 169 -6.11 9.69 -7.84
CA PRO A 169 -5.84 8.58 -8.75
C PRO A 169 -4.83 8.92 -9.86
N LYS A 170 -4.70 10.21 -10.22
CA LYS A 170 -3.65 10.64 -11.13
C LYS A 170 -2.27 10.62 -10.48
N GLY A 171 -2.18 10.96 -9.20
CA GLY A 171 -0.97 10.84 -8.40
C GLY A 171 -0.52 9.39 -8.25
N GLU A 172 -1.47 8.44 -8.07
CA GLU A 172 -1.17 7.00 -8.07
C GLU A 172 -0.54 6.56 -9.40
N PHE A 173 -1.13 6.93 -10.53
CA PHE A 173 -0.59 6.66 -11.86
C PHE A 173 0.80 7.25 -12.07
N LEU A 174 1.01 8.51 -11.68
CA LEU A 174 2.30 9.18 -11.79
C LEU A 174 3.36 8.55 -10.90
N SER A 175 2.98 8.04 -9.73
CA SER A 175 3.85 7.29 -8.84
C SER A 175 4.33 5.98 -9.50
N CYS A 176 3.42 5.22 -10.13
CA CYS A 176 3.80 4.02 -10.90
C CYS A 176 4.78 4.36 -12.04
N ARG A 177 4.52 5.45 -12.78
CA ARG A 177 5.45 5.92 -13.83
C ARG A 177 6.82 6.29 -13.29
N ALA A 178 6.86 7.01 -12.18
CA ALA A 178 8.11 7.43 -11.54
C ALA A 178 8.89 6.25 -10.94
N ALA A 179 8.20 5.17 -10.54
CA ALA A 179 8.82 3.95 -10.02
C ALA A 179 9.33 3.01 -11.14
N SER A 180 8.88 3.16 -12.40
CA SER A 180 9.24 2.29 -13.55
C SER A 180 10.72 1.99 -13.69
N PRO A 181 11.66 2.95 -13.51
CA PRO A 181 13.09 2.69 -13.61
C PRO A 181 13.59 1.57 -12.69
N ALA A 182 12.91 1.30 -11.56
CA ALA A 182 13.30 0.21 -10.67
C ALA A 182 13.13 -1.17 -11.34
N TRP A 183 12.07 -1.39 -12.10
CA TRP A 183 11.88 -2.61 -12.91
C TRP A 183 12.84 -2.67 -14.09
N GLU A 184 13.06 -1.54 -14.75
CA GLU A 184 13.96 -1.43 -15.92
C GLU A 184 15.41 -1.79 -15.54
N LEU A 185 15.86 -1.46 -14.33
CA LEU A 185 17.17 -1.88 -13.79
C LEU A 185 17.32 -3.41 -13.69
N HIS A 186 16.21 -4.14 -13.56
CA HIS A 186 16.19 -5.60 -13.56
C HIS A 186 15.91 -6.20 -14.95
N GLY A 187 15.91 -5.39 -16.01
CA GLY A 187 15.63 -5.84 -17.38
C GLY A 187 14.15 -6.14 -17.66
N LEU A 188 13.27 -5.68 -16.78
CA LEU A 188 11.82 -5.82 -16.90
C LEU A 188 11.20 -4.52 -17.45
N PRO A 189 10.08 -4.59 -18.19
CA PRO A 189 9.41 -3.37 -18.61
C PRO A 189 8.80 -2.63 -17.40
N GLY A 190 8.92 -1.31 -17.41
CA GLY A 190 8.18 -0.44 -16.51
C GLY A 190 6.69 -0.37 -16.85
N LEU A 191 6.00 0.63 -16.31
CA LEU A 191 4.59 0.87 -16.63
C LEU A 191 4.40 1.14 -18.13
N PRO A 192 3.44 0.49 -18.80
CA PRO A 192 3.17 0.73 -20.23
C PRO A 192 2.99 2.23 -20.55
N HIS A 193 3.65 2.68 -21.61
CA HIS A 193 3.60 4.09 -22.03
C HIS A 193 2.19 4.56 -22.36
N GLY A 194 1.94 5.82 -22.12
CA GLY A 194 0.72 6.54 -22.48
C GLY A 194 0.21 7.46 -21.38
N ASP A 195 -0.94 8.07 -21.64
CA ASP A 195 -1.57 9.02 -20.74
C ASP A 195 -2.30 8.33 -19.59
N PHE A 196 -2.73 9.13 -18.63
CA PHE A 196 -3.57 8.68 -17.52
C PHE A 196 -4.83 7.99 -18.07
N PRO A 197 -5.07 6.71 -17.74
CA PRO A 197 -6.11 5.92 -18.37
C PRO A 197 -7.51 6.35 -17.93
N ASN A 198 -8.48 6.12 -18.80
CA ASN A 198 -9.89 6.19 -18.42
C ASN A 198 -10.25 5.06 -17.45
N PRO A 199 -11.37 5.19 -16.70
CA PRO A 199 -11.87 4.06 -15.90
C PRO A 199 -12.07 2.81 -16.77
N TYR A 200 -11.68 1.65 -16.23
CA TYR A 200 -11.77 0.33 -16.89
C TYR A 200 -10.84 0.13 -18.10
N ASP A 201 -9.92 1.06 -18.36
CA ASP A 201 -8.91 0.89 -19.39
C ASP A 201 -7.72 0.10 -18.82
N LEU A 202 -7.51 -1.10 -19.36
CA LEU A 202 -6.46 -2.04 -18.93
C LEU A 202 -5.13 -1.81 -19.64
N SER A 203 -5.03 -0.83 -20.52
CA SER A 203 -3.84 -0.59 -21.36
C SER A 203 -2.59 -0.18 -20.58
N ARG A 204 -2.72 0.07 -19.27
CA ARG A 204 -1.61 0.38 -18.36
C ARG A 204 -1.29 -0.77 -17.42
N ILE A 205 -1.76 -1.98 -17.70
CA ILE A 205 -1.33 -3.19 -17.00
C ILE A 205 -0.22 -3.84 -17.82
N GLY A 206 1.00 -3.75 -17.32
CA GLY A 206 2.17 -4.46 -17.84
C GLY A 206 2.35 -5.82 -17.18
N PRO A 207 3.38 -6.58 -17.55
CA PRO A 207 3.60 -7.91 -16.99
C PRO A 207 3.97 -7.92 -15.50
N MET A 208 4.71 -6.91 -15.04
CA MET A 208 5.19 -6.83 -13.64
C MET A 208 4.83 -5.52 -12.95
N LEU A 209 4.52 -4.47 -13.69
CA LEU A 209 4.06 -3.20 -13.14
C LEU A 209 2.82 -2.75 -13.89
N GLY A 210 1.75 -2.49 -13.15
CA GLY A 210 0.47 -2.08 -13.72
C GLY A 210 -0.24 -0.99 -12.91
N TYR A 211 -1.09 -0.24 -13.62
CA TYR A 211 -2.06 0.68 -13.07
C TYR A 211 -3.40 0.51 -13.75
N VAL A 212 -4.44 0.39 -12.98
CA VAL A 212 -5.83 0.38 -13.47
C VAL A 212 -6.71 1.17 -12.51
N ARG A 213 -7.81 1.73 -13.00
CA ARG A 213 -8.79 2.38 -12.13
C ARG A 213 -10.22 2.10 -12.58
N ARG A 214 -11.14 2.21 -11.66
CA ARG A 214 -12.58 2.10 -11.94
C ARG A 214 -13.36 3.33 -11.54
N GLY A 215 -14.62 3.39 -11.90
CA GLY A 215 -15.63 4.26 -11.29
C GLY A 215 -16.24 3.63 -10.04
N GLY A 216 -17.23 4.33 -9.46
CA GLY A 216 -18.00 3.82 -8.33
C GLY A 216 -17.44 4.18 -6.95
N PRO A 217 -18.01 3.62 -5.88
CA PRO A 217 -17.68 3.99 -4.51
C PRO A 217 -16.32 3.45 -4.07
N HIS A 218 -15.78 4.03 -2.99
CA HIS A 218 -14.62 3.53 -2.28
C HIS A 218 -14.89 2.16 -1.67
N GLY A 219 -13.89 1.27 -1.74
CA GLY A 219 -13.97 -0.11 -1.24
C GLY A 219 -13.70 -1.13 -2.34
N LEU A 220 -13.38 -2.36 -1.97
CA LEU A 220 -13.16 -3.44 -2.93
C LEU A 220 -14.49 -3.95 -3.50
N SER A 221 -14.48 -4.26 -4.79
CA SER A 221 -15.59 -4.84 -5.53
C SER A 221 -15.12 -6.09 -6.29
N ALA A 222 -16.04 -6.82 -6.89
CA ALA A 222 -15.73 -8.04 -7.64
C ALA A 222 -14.74 -7.78 -8.80
N ILE A 223 -14.79 -6.61 -9.42
CA ILE A 223 -13.90 -6.29 -10.53
C ILE A 223 -12.46 -6.03 -10.06
N ASP A 224 -12.27 -5.42 -8.88
CA ASP A 224 -10.94 -5.21 -8.30
C ASP A 224 -10.30 -6.58 -8.04
N TRP A 225 -11.03 -7.52 -7.45
CA TRP A 225 -10.56 -8.88 -7.26
C TRP A 225 -10.26 -9.61 -8.58
N ALA A 226 -11.09 -9.41 -9.61
CA ALA A 226 -10.86 -10.03 -10.91
C ALA A 226 -9.56 -9.55 -11.55
N TRP A 227 -9.26 -8.24 -11.47
CA TRP A 227 -8.02 -7.70 -11.98
C TRP A 227 -6.80 -8.15 -11.18
N ALA A 228 -6.91 -8.14 -9.85
CA ALA A 228 -5.83 -8.59 -8.96
C ALA A 228 -5.45 -10.04 -9.23
N LEU A 229 -6.45 -10.93 -9.40
CA LEU A 229 -6.25 -12.34 -9.64
C LEU A 229 -5.69 -12.62 -11.04
N ASP A 230 -6.26 -12.00 -12.09
CA ASP A 230 -5.76 -12.13 -13.47
C ASP A 230 -4.31 -11.63 -13.57
N PHE A 231 -3.98 -10.54 -12.92
CA PHE A 231 -2.62 -10.02 -12.88
C PHE A 231 -1.67 -10.98 -12.14
N ALA A 232 -2.08 -11.51 -10.99
CA ALA A 232 -1.28 -12.43 -10.22
C ALA A 232 -1.04 -13.75 -10.94
N GLU A 233 -2.05 -14.32 -11.60
CA GLU A 233 -1.92 -15.54 -12.40
C GLU A 233 -0.89 -15.36 -13.50
N LYS A 234 -0.92 -14.23 -14.21
CA LYS A 234 0.06 -13.90 -15.25
C LYS A 234 1.46 -13.70 -14.69
N ALA A 235 1.59 -13.05 -13.54
CA ALA A 235 2.88 -12.81 -12.88
C ALA A 235 3.52 -14.11 -12.36
N PHE A 236 2.71 -15.06 -11.93
CA PHE A 236 3.19 -16.39 -11.48
C PHE A 236 3.63 -17.28 -12.63
N GLY A 237 3.26 -16.95 -13.87
CA GLY A 237 3.40 -17.82 -15.04
C GLY A 237 2.38 -18.97 -15.04
N GLU A 238 2.15 -19.58 -16.19
CA GLU A 238 1.39 -20.83 -16.26
C GLU A 238 2.15 -21.94 -15.54
N PRO A 239 1.43 -22.86 -14.84
CA PRO A 239 2.06 -23.98 -14.15
C PRO A 239 2.72 -24.98 -15.14
#